data_1e38ef287d9e03cc0c9e26c29007629a
#
_entry.id   1e38ef287d9e03cc0c9e26c29007629a
#
_cell.length_a   1.000
_cell.length_b   1.000
_cell.length_c   1.000
_cell.angle_alpha   90.00
_cell.angle_beta   90.00
_cell.angle_gamma   90.00
#
_symmetry.space_group_name_H-M   'P 1'
#
loop_
_entity.id
_entity.type
_entity.pdbx_description
1 polymer ?
#
loop_
_entity_poly.entity_id
_entity_poly.type
_entity_poly.pdbx_seq_one_letter_code
_entity_poly.pdbx_strand_id
1 'polypeptide(L)'
;MYPTTTHHPSPTSTTTNRRRPVRALVAVAALVAAVLVPALASPARAGDATVPPIPSGLPAAIEGLSPYVPNTGCDLRNRTGTLKLGNLIKATYANSYSTLRTCTGATKPNSEHFDGRALDTFFNVRNTAQRTDASALLTWLLATDDKGNTFANARRLGVMYIIWNNKMWSSYRTEEGWRPYLNCATTPAPSADTNCHRNHIHLTLSWEGAMGRTSFWTKRVATVDWGPCRPSDLNWSAGYSTVNARRCASYPAVKAPTGASALLKELVPRSGLVLRPGMSGAAVTTLQKAIGVSPTGSFLSTTTARLKSWQQAHGLGASGVVYHSTWRALLKANGMH
;
A
#
# COMPACT_ATOMS: atom_id res chain seq x y z
N MET A 1 0.85 -61.43 22.71
CA MET A 1 -0.28 -62.21 23.30
C MET A 1 -1.55 -61.72 22.64
N TYR A 2 -2.09 -62.50 21.73
CA TYR A 2 -3.50 -62.56 21.28
C TYR A 2 -4.22 -63.54 22.20
N PRO A 3 -5.51 -63.69 22.23
CA PRO A 3 -6.64 -63.40 21.32
C PRO A 3 -7.83 -62.74 22.05
N THR A 4 -9.06 -62.51 21.55
CA THR A 4 -10.02 -63.41 20.86
C THR A 4 -11.23 -62.63 20.33
N THR A 5 -11.76 -63.13 19.26
CA THR A 5 -13.02 -62.96 18.53
C THR A 5 -14.29 -63.32 19.28
N THR A 6 -15.46 -62.74 18.89
CA THR A 6 -16.77 -63.38 18.78
C THR A 6 -17.76 -62.58 17.95
N HIS A 7 -18.11 -62.99 16.78
CA HIS A 7 -19.29 -63.66 16.24
C HIS A 7 -20.64 -62.95 16.27
N HIS A 8 -21.21 -62.89 15.08
CA HIS A 8 -22.53 -62.62 14.52
C HIS A 8 -23.75 -63.24 15.30
N PRO A 9 -25.04 -62.86 14.96
CA PRO A 9 -25.64 -63.24 13.69
C PRO A 9 -26.67 -62.29 13.06
N SER A 10 -26.92 -62.49 11.76
CA SER A 10 -28.09 -62.00 11.00
C SER A 10 -29.36 -62.86 11.27
N PRO A 11 -30.53 -62.33 10.95
CA PRO A 11 -31.54 -63.17 10.37
C PRO A 11 -32.26 -62.61 9.12
N THR A 12 -32.32 -63.49 8.16
CA THR A 12 -33.45 -64.04 7.35
C THR A 12 -34.42 -63.05 6.67
N SER A 13 -34.40 -63.26 5.36
CA SER A 13 -35.40 -63.07 4.32
C SER A 13 -36.83 -63.47 4.63
N THR A 14 -37.80 -62.65 4.18
CA THR A 14 -39.14 -63.13 3.82
C THR A 14 -39.65 -62.45 2.58
N THR A 15 -39.76 -63.25 1.55
CA THR A 15 -40.42 -63.02 0.27
C THR A 15 -41.91 -62.91 0.42
N THR A 16 -42.59 -61.88 -0.05
CA THR A 16 -44.02 -61.95 -0.38
C THR A 16 -44.29 -61.36 -1.73
N ASN A 17 -44.71 -62.23 -2.59
CA ASN A 17 -45.17 -62.12 -3.94
C ASN A 17 -46.57 -61.46 -3.95
N ARG A 18 -46.77 -60.29 -4.60
CA ARG A 18 -48.10 -59.84 -4.99
C ARG A 18 -48.12 -59.16 -6.35
N ARG A 19 -49.01 -59.63 -7.14
CA ARG A 19 -49.38 -59.44 -8.53
C ARG A 19 -49.48 -57.98 -8.99
N ARG A 20 -49.10 -57.78 -10.23
CA ARG A 20 -49.31 -56.56 -11.02
C ARG A 20 -50.79 -56.40 -11.41
N PRO A 21 -51.29 -55.17 -11.55
CA PRO A 21 -52.20 -54.82 -12.62
C PRO A 21 -51.55 -53.90 -13.64
N VAL A 22 -51.78 -54.24 -14.89
CA VAL A 22 -51.54 -53.45 -16.09
C VAL A 22 -52.42 -52.25 -16.02
N ARG A 23 -51.81 -51.08 -16.14
CA ARG A 23 -52.55 -49.82 -16.43
C ARG A 23 -51.91 -49.09 -17.64
N ALA A 24 -52.82 -48.71 -18.52
CA ALA A 24 -52.61 -48.14 -19.83
C ALA A 24 -51.77 -46.86 -19.79
N LEU A 25 -50.86 -46.72 -20.77
CA LEU A 25 -50.20 -45.46 -21.10
C LEU A 25 -51.21 -44.56 -21.75
N VAL A 26 -51.51 -43.44 -21.11
CA VAL A 26 -52.09 -42.24 -21.75
C VAL A 26 -50.93 -41.29 -21.97
N ALA A 27 -50.53 -41.13 -23.23
CA ALA A 27 -49.54 -40.13 -23.63
C ALA A 27 -50.20 -38.76 -23.61
N VAL A 28 -49.87 -37.94 -22.58
CA VAL A 28 -50.19 -36.51 -22.57
C VAL A 28 -49.00 -35.77 -23.20
N ALA A 29 -49.21 -35.30 -24.43
CA ALA A 29 -48.29 -34.38 -25.07
C ALA A 29 -48.35 -33.01 -24.38
N ALA A 30 -47.40 -32.74 -23.50
CA ALA A 30 -47.24 -31.38 -22.94
C ALA A 30 -46.55 -30.49 -23.98
N LEU A 31 -47.29 -29.58 -24.62
CA LEU A 31 -46.73 -28.47 -25.35
C LEU A 31 -46.00 -27.54 -24.36
N VAL A 32 -44.69 -27.58 -24.35
CA VAL A 32 -43.86 -26.57 -23.68
C VAL A 32 -43.83 -25.32 -24.54
N ALA A 33 -44.71 -24.36 -24.26
CA ALA A 33 -44.63 -23.03 -24.80
C ALA A 33 -43.40 -22.38 -24.17
N ALA A 34 -42.29 -22.23 -24.94
CA ALA A 34 -41.14 -21.45 -24.53
C ALA A 34 -41.57 -19.97 -24.45
N VAL A 35 -41.85 -19.52 -23.24
CA VAL A 35 -41.99 -18.08 -22.96
C VAL A 35 -40.59 -17.49 -23.04
N LEU A 36 -40.28 -16.81 -24.16
CA LEU A 36 -39.14 -15.92 -24.25
C LEU A 36 -39.40 -14.76 -23.26
N VAL A 37 -38.84 -14.92 -22.03
CA VAL A 37 -38.72 -13.78 -21.12
C VAL A 37 -37.66 -12.89 -21.72
N PRO A 38 -37.97 -11.65 -22.14
CA PRO A 38 -36.90 -10.74 -22.52
C PRO A 38 -36.02 -10.56 -21.30
N ALA A 39 -34.71 -10.83 -21.47
CA ALA A 39 -33.72 -10.52 -20.47
C ALA A 39 -33.86 -9.01 -20.16
N LEU A 40 -34.49 -8.69 -19.03
CA LEU A 40 -34.45 -7.36 -18.48
C LEU A 40 -33.01 -7.01 -18.29
N ALA A 41 -32.45 -6.20 -19.16
CA ALA A 41 -31.18 -5.58 -18.98
C ALA A 41 -31.19 -4.99 -17.57
N SER A 42 -30.38 -5.51 -16.67
CA SER A 42 -30.20 -4.93 -15.34
C SER A 42 -29.95 -3.44 -15.56
N PRO A 43 -30.67 -2.53 -14.85
CA PRO A 43 -30.33 -1.12 -14.94
C PRO A 43 -28.86 -0.98 -14.64
N ALA A 44 -28.12 -0.35 -15.57
CA ALA A 44 -26.73 0.01 -15.35
C ALA A 44 -26.70 0.71 -13.98
N ARG A 45 -26.02 0.11 -13.00
CA ARG A 45 -25.75 0.76 -11.72
C ARG A 45 -25.14 2.11 -12.04
N ALA A 46 -25.62 3.16 -11.42
CA ALA A 46 -25.05 4.49 -11.50
C ALA A 46 -23.54 4.37 -11.36
N GLY A 47 -22.82 4.71 -12.44
CA GLY A 47 -21.48 4.29 -12.81
C GLY A 47 -20.53 3.97 -11.67
N ASP A 48 -19.97 2.78 -11.71
CA ASP A 48 -18.70 2.54 -11.02
C ASP A 48 -17.74 3.60 -11.54
N ALA A 49 -17.19 4.41 -10.62
CA ALA A 49 -16.29 5.49 -10.99
C ALA A 49 -15.12 4.89 -11.79
N THR A 50 -14.80 5.48 -12.95
CA THR A 50 -13.69 5.01 -13.79
C THR A 50 -12.41 5.03 -12.96
N VAL A 51 -11.72 3.91 -12.90
CA VAL A 51 -10.43 3.76 -12.19
C VAL A 51 -9.40 3.08 -13.07
N PRO A 52 -8.10 3.30 -12.83
CA PRO A 52 -7.06 2.62 -13.59
C PRO A 52 -7.16 1.10 -13.44
N PRO A 53 -6.94 0.32 -14.53
CA PRO A 53 -6.97 -1.13 -14.46
C PRO A 53 -5.83 -1.68 -13.59
N ILE A 54 -6.15 -2.71 -12.80
CA ILE A 54 -5.16 -3.44 -12.01
C ILE A 54 -4.63 -4.60 -12.85
N PRO A 55 -3.30 -4.77 -12.99
CA PRO A 55 -2.73 -5.90 -13.71
C PRO A 55 -3.13 -7.25 -13.11
N SER A 56 -3.42 -8.23 -13.94
CA SER A 56 -3.66 -9.59 -13.48
C SER A 56 -2.38 -10.26 -12.97
N GLY A 57 -2.51 -11.24 -12.07
CA GLY A 57 -1.38 -12.03 -11.56
C GLY A 57 -0.44 -11.26 -10.63
N LEU A 58 -0.95 -10.24 -9.93
CA LEU A 58 -0.19 -9.58 -8.89
C LEU A 58 0.04 -10.53 -7.70
N PRO A 59 1.22 -10.48 -7.05
CA PRO A 59 1.51 -11.31 -5.87
C PRO A 59 0.61 -10.89 -4.68
N ALA A 60 0.30 -11.85 -3.81
CA ALA A 60 -0.43 -11.57 -2.57
C ALA A 60 0.37 -10.63 -1.64
N ALA A 61 1.68 -10.84 -1.55
CA ALA A 61 2.58 -9.89 -0.88
C ALA A 61 2.74 -8.61 -1.69
N ILE A 62 2.86 -7.48 -1.01
CA ILE A 62 3.03 -6.17 -1.65
C ILE A 62 4.19 -5.41 -1.03
N GLU A 63 4.63 -4.34 -1.68
CA GLU A 63 5.60 -3.40 -1.13
C GLU A 63 5.15 -2.86 0.22
N GLY A 64 6.12 -2.51 1.04
CA GLY A 64 5.86 -1.73 2.24
C GLY A 64 5.44 -0.29 1.92
N LEU A 65 5.06 0.43 2.97
CA LEU A 65 4.90 1.88 2.89
C LEU A 65 6.25 2.52 2.56
N SER A 66 6.28 3.33 1.52
CA SER A 66 7.50 4.02 1.08
C SER A 66 8.02 4.94 2.17
N PRO A 67 9.29 4.86 2.58
CA PRO A 67 9.89 5.83 3.47
C PRO A 67 10.02 7.20 2.79
N TYR A 68 10.20 8.25 3.58
CA TYR A 68 10.55 9.56 3.02
C TYR A 68 11.99 9.54 2.51
N VAL A 69 12.16 9.78 1.22
CA VAL A 69 13.45 9.94 0.56
C VAL A 69 13.41 11.24 -0.22
N PRO A 70 13.91 12.35 0.34
CA PRO A 70 13.85 13.64 -0.32
C PRO A 70 14.73 13.67 -1.57
N ASN A 71 14.46 14.64 -2.43
CA ASN A 71 15.39 15.01 -3.48
C ASN A 71 16.71 15.55 -2.86
N THR A 72 17.84 15.14 -3.40
CA THR A 72 19.17 15.55 -2.94
C THR A 72 20.01 16.18 -4.04
N GLY A 73 19.46 16.35 -5.24
CA GLY A 73 20.20 16.90 -6.38
C GLY A 73 19.30 17.15 -7.59
N CYS A 74 19.90 17.64 -8.65
CA CYS A 74 19.24 17.82 -9.93
C CYS A 74 19.66 16.71 -10.90
N ASP A 75 18.69 15.90 -11.32
CA ASP A 75 18.85 14.85 -12.31
C ASP A 75 17.60 14.78 -13.18
N LEU A 76 17.52 15.65 -14.17
CA LEU A 76 16.36 15.86 -15.04
C LEU A 76 16.16 14.71 -16.04
N ARG A 77 16.21 13.46 -15.57
CA ARG A 77 15.87 12.29 -16.37
C ARG A 77 14.48 11.79 -16.03
N ASN A 78 13.66 11.58 -17.04
CA ASN A 78 12.40 10.87 -16.86
C ASN A 78 12.64 9.46 -16.32
N ARG A 79 11.87 9.07 -15.32
CA ARG A 79 11.93 7.71 -14.74
C ARG A 79 10.84 6.84 -15.36
N THR A 80 11.19 5.62 -15.68
CA THR A 80 10.30 4.68 -16.38
C THR A 80 8.97 4.48 -15.64
N GLY A 81 9.01 4.28 -14.33
CA GLY A 81 7.79 4.06 -13.52
C GLY A 81 6.94 5.31 -13.41
N THR A 82 7.56 6.50 -13.30
CA THR A 82 6.85 7.78 -13.29
C THR A 82 6.10 7.99 -14.60
N LEU A 83 6.75 7.74 -15.75
CA LEU A 83 6.09 7.82 -17.05
C LEU A 83 4.98 6.77 -17.21
N LYS A 84 5.21 5.53 -16.76
CA LYS A 84 4.17 4.47 -16.80
C LYS A 84 2.94 4.86 -15.99
N LEU A 85 3.12 5.43 -14.81
CA LEU A 85 2.00 5.91 -13.98
C LEU A 85 1.26 7.06 -14.65
N GLY A 86 1.99 8.05 -15.19
CA GLY A 86 1.39 9.16 -15.93
C GLY A 86 0.58 8.68 -17.13
N ASN A 87 1.11 7.73 -17.90
CA ASN A 87 0.41 7.14 -19.05
C ASN A 87 -0.82 6.32 -18.62
N LEU A 88 -0.75 5.59 -17.51
CA LEU A 88 -1.88 4.84 -16.96
C LEU A 88 -3.02 5.79 -16.58
N ILE A 89 -2.73 6.88 -15.85
CA ILE A 89 -3.71 7.89 -15.45
C ILE A 89 -4.28 8.60 -16.68
N LYS A 90 -3.41 9.01 -17.62
CA LYS A 90 -3.84 9.64 -18.88
C LYS A 90 -4.76 8.73 -19.70
N ALA A 91 -4.46 7.44 -19.80
CA ALA A 91 -5.28 6.50 -20.54
C ALA A 91 -6.66 6.29 -19.87
N THR A 92 -6.74 6.42 -18.54
CA THR A 92 -7.98 6.24 -17.79
C THR A 92 -8.89 7.47 -17.86
N TYR A 93 -8.32 8.68 -17.76
CA TYR A 93 -9.09 9.93 -17.58
C TYR A 93 -8.95 10.92 -18.75
N ALA A 94 -8.23 10.57 -19.81
CA ALA A 94 -7.94 11.43 -20.96
C ALA A 94 -7.31 12.78 -20.59
N ASN A 95 -6.64 12.85 -19.44
CA ASN A 95 -5.97 14.06 -18.96
C ASN A 95 -4.48 14.13 -19.41
N SER A 96 -3.85 15.26 -19.18
CA SER A 96 -2.41 15.44 -19.39
C SER A 96 -1.62 15.36 -18.08
N TYR A 97 -0.30 15.21 -18.20
CA TYR A 97 0.59 15.21 -17.04
C TYR A 97 1.97 15.79 -17.37
N SER A 98 2.72 16.17 -16.34
CA SER A 98 4.14 16.55 -16.42
C SER A 98 4.96 15.85 -15.34
N THR A 99 6.25 15.65 -15.57
CA THR A 99 7.15 14.94 -14.65
C THR A 99 8.34 15.74 -14.18
N LEU A 100 8.89 16.59 -15.03
CA LEU A 100 10.14 17.30 -14.76
C LEU A 100 9.90 18.80 -14.56
N ARG A 101 10.74 19.41 -13.74
CA ARG A 101 10.85 20.87 -13.60
C ARG A 101 12.33 21.27 -13.70
N THR A 102 12.59 22.44 -14.28
CA THR A 102 13.94 23.00 -14.36
C THR A 102 14.51 23.26 -12.97
N CYS A 103 15.75 22.83 -12.73
CA CYS A 103 16.47 23.07 -11.47
C CYS A 103 17.09 24.48 -11.35
N THR A 104 16.93 25.34 -12.33
CA THR A 104 17.56 26.67 -12.39
C THR A 104 17.04 27.54 -11.24
N GLY A 105 17.99 28.18 -10.50
CA GLY A 105 17.65 29.07 -9.39
C GLY A 105 17.32 28.39 -8.07
N ALA A 106 17.24 27.07 -8.01
CA ALA A 106 17.05 26.36 -6.75
C ALA A 106 18.38 26.24 -5.98
N THR A 107 18.52 26.97 -4.89
CA THR A 107 19.69 26.87 -4.00
C THR A 107 19.73 25.54 -3.24
N LYS A 108 18.59 24.89 -3.09
CA LYS A 108 18.44 23.53 -2.56
C LYS A 108 17.33 22.81 -3.34
N PRO A 109 17.56 21.60 -3.84
CA PRO A 109 16.50 20.79 -4.42
C PRO A 109 15.48 20.45 -3.33
N ASN A 110 14.24 20.85 -3.54
CA ASN A 110 13.14 20.61 -2.59
C ASN A 110 11.92 19.95 -3.24
N SER A 111 12.09 19.43 -4.45
CA SER A 111 11.01 18.80 -5.20
C SER A 111 11.55 17.62 -5.99
N GLU A 112 10.86 16.52 -5.95
CA GLU A 112 11.19 15.28 -6.65
C GLU A 112 10.96 15.38 -8.17
N HIS A 113 10.40 16.48 -8.66
CA HIS A 113 10.45 16.83 -10.09
C HIS A 113 11.88 17.04 -10.58
N PHE A 114 12.79 17.46 -9.70
CA PHE A 114 14.19 17.68 -10.04
C PHE A 114 15.01 16.40 -10.20
N ASP A 115 14.45 15.25 -9.83
CA ASP A 115 15.07 13.94 -10.03
C ASP A 115 14.16 12.93 -10.77
N GLY A 116 13.04 13.42 -11.31
CA GLY A 116 12.11 12.64 -12.14
C GLY A 116 11.20 11.69 -11.38
N ARG A 117 11.12 11.79 -10.05
CA ARG A 117 10.25 10.96 -9.23
C ARG A 117 8.86 11.54 -9.00
N ALA A 118 8.62 12.79 -9.35
CA ALA A 118 7.31 13.41 -9.21
C ALA A 118 6.54 13.45 -10.53
N LEU A 119 5.23 13.44 -10.40
CA LEU A 119 4.25 13.48 -11.46
C LEU A 119 3.14 14.45 -11.07
N ASP A 120 2.91 15.49 -11.89
CA ASP A 120 1.71 16.33 -11.82
C ASP A 120 0.72 15.83 -12.86
N THR A 121 -0.46 15.37 -12.44
CA THR A 121 -1.55 14.98 -13.33
C THR A 121 -2.69 16.01 -13.20
N PHE A 122 -3.13 16.56 -14.34
CA PHE A 122 -3.97 17.75 -14.35
C PHE A 122 -5.43 17.41 -14.15
N PHE A 123 -5.94 17.68 -12.95
CA PHE A 123 -7.35 17.69 -12.55
C PHE A 123 -7.64 19.04 -11.88
N ASN A 124 -8.77 19.63 -12.18
CA ASN A 124 -9.15 20.91 -11.59
C ASN A 124 -10.31 20.73 -10.60
N VAL A 125 -10.11 21.10 -9.32
CA VAL A 125 -11.16 20.98 -8.31
C VAL A 125 -12.40 21.84 -8.62
N ARG A 126 -12.26 22.89 -9.44
CA ARG A 126 -13.36 23.76 -9.86
C ARG A 126 -14.21 23.14 -10.97
N ASN A 127 -13.72 22.13 -11.65
CA ASN A 127 -14.48 21.32 -12.60
C ASN A 127 -15.02 20.09 -11.87
N THR A 128 -16.35 19.95 -11.82
CA THR A 128 -16.99 18.88 -11.05
C THR A 128 -16.64 17.48 -11.57
N ALA A 129 -16.59 17.27 -12.89
CA ALA A 129 -16.24 15.99 -13.47
C ALA A 129 -14.78 15.61 -13.11
N GLN A 130 -13.83 16.51 -13.33
CA GLN A 130 -12.41 16.26 -12.99
C GLN A 130 -12.20 16.08 -11.49
N ARG A 131 -12.97 16.75 -10.63
CA ARG A 131 -12.94 16.53 -9.18
C ARG A 131 -13.45 15.15 -8.82
N THR A 132 -14.47 14.64 -9.50
CA THR A 132 -14.98 13.27 -9.33
C THR A 132 -13.92 12.25 -9.75
N ASP A 133 -13.30 12.45 -10.91
CA ASP A 133 -12.22 11.58 -11.41
C ASP A 133 -11.01 11.58 -10.47
N ALA A 134 -10.62 12.74 -9.98
CA ALA A 134 -9.56 12.86 -8.97
C ALA A 134 -9.88 12.08 -7.69
N SER A 135 -11.13 12.17 -7.22
CA SER A 135 -11.59 11.42 -6.05
C SER A 135 -11.56 9.91 -6.30
N ALA A 136 -11.98 9.46 -7.49
CA ALA A 136 -11.93 8.06 -7.89
C ALA A 136 -10.49 7.53 -7.91
N LEU A 137 -9.55 8.27 -8.52
CA LEU A 137 -8.13 7.93 -8.54
C LEU A 137 -7.54 7.82 -7.14
N LEU A 138 -7.82 8.80 -6.26
CA LEU A 138 -7.31 8.81 -4.90
C LEU A 138 -7.88 7.67 -4.06
N THR A 139 -9.18 7.39 -4.19
CA THR A 139 -9.82 6.23 -3.55
C THR A 139 -9.19 4.92 -4.03
N TRP A 140 -8.99 4.77 -5.34
CA TRP A 140 -8.34 3.60 -5.91
C TRP A 140 -6.89 3.41 -5.41
N LEU A 141 -6.11 4.50 -5.33
CA LEU A 141 -4.73 4.46 -4.80
C LEU A 141 -4.68 3.99 -3.35
N LEU A 142 -5.60 4.50 -2.52
CA LEU A 142 -5.56 4.33 -1.07
C LEU A 142 -6.48 3.21 -0.55
N ALA A 143 -7.15 2.49 -1.43
CA ALA A 143 -8.01 1.36 -1.06
C ALA A 143 -7.22 0.22 -0.42
N THR A 144 -7.93 -0.54 0.42
CA THR A 144 -7.48 -1.84 0.92
C THR A 144 -7.85 -2.90 -0.13
N ASP A 145 -6.91 -3.79 -0.46
CA ASP A 145 -7.18 -4.88 -1.40
C ASP A 145 -7.93 -6.06 -0.74
N ASP A 146 -8.32 -7.05 -1.55
CA ASP A 146 -9.02 -8.27 -1.12
C ASP A 146 -8.22 -9.16 -0.14
N LYS A 147 -6.96 -8.88 0.03
CA LYS A 147 -6.04 -9.57 0.96
C LYS A 147 -5.84 -8.80 2.27
N GLY A 148 -6.54 -7.68 2.45
CA GLY A 148 -6.43 -6.82 3.62
C GLY A 148 -5.20 -5.91 3.63
N ASN A 149 -4.52 -5.74 2.50
CA ASN A 149 -3.42 -4.80 2.40
C ASN A 149 -3.95 -3.37 2.26
N THR A 150 -3.77 -2.55 3.28
CA THR A 150 -4.14 -1.12 3.23
C THR A 150 -3.27 -0.35 2.24
N PHE A 151 -3.85 0.67 1.59
CA PHE A 151 -3.17 1.53 0.60
C PHE A 151 -2.54 0.72 -0.54
N ALA A 152 -3.24 -0.34 -0.98
CA ALA A 152 -2.64 -1.40 -1.80
C ALA A 152 -2.03 -0.89 -3.10
N ASN A 153 -2.77 -0.10 -3.89
CA ASN A 153 -2.26 0.39 -5.17
C ASN A 153 -1.18 1.46 -4.98
N ALA A 154 -1.29 2.33 -3.97
CA ALA A 154 -0.24 3.28 -3.65
C ALA A 154 1.07 2.57 -3.30
N ARG A 155 1.02 1.51 -2.49
CA ARG A 155 2.20 0.69 -2.15
C ARG A 155 2.77 -0.03 -3.37
N ARG A 156 1.91 -0.70 -4.16
CA ARG A 156 2.33 -1.41 -5.39
C ARG A 156 2.92 -0.49 -6.45
N LEU A 157 2.56 0.78 -6.47
CA LEU A 157 3.10 1.80 -7.35
C LEU A 157 4.32 2.53 -6.74
N GLY A 158 4.57 2.34 -5.45
CA GLY A 158 5.64 3.03 -4.73
C GLY A 158 5.34 4.50 -4.47
N VAL A 159 4.07 4.87 -4.26
CA VAL A 159 3.70 6.26 -3.95
C VAL A 159 4.25 6.64 -2.58
N MET A 160 5.06 7.69 -2.53
CA MET A 160 5.66 8.23 -1.32
C MET A 160 4.76 9.29 -0.67
N TYR A 161 4.22 10.20 -1.44
CA TYR A 161 3.19 11.14 -0.99
C TYR A 161 2.33 11.66 -2.14
N ILE A 162 1.19 12.23 -1.78
CA ILE A 162 0.19 12.81 -2.69
C ILE A 162 -0.19 14.18 -2.15
N ILE A 163 -0.27 15.19 -3.03
CA ILE A 163 -0.80 16.51 -2.68
C ILE A 163 -1.98 16.81 -3.61
N TRP A 164 -3.11 17.14 -3.01
CA TRP A 164 -4.33 17.49 -3.72
C TRP A 164 -5.23 18.37 -2.87
N ASN A 165 -5.80 19.38 -3.51
CA ASN A 165 -6.85 20.22 -2.92
C ASN A 165 -6.52 20.68 -1.49
N ASN A 166 -5.42 21.39 -1.32
CA ASN A 166 -4.92 21.95 -0.06
C ASN A 166 -4.42 20.93 0.97
N LYS A 167 -4.40 19.65 0.64
CA LYS A 167 -4.06 18.58 1.59
C LYS A 167 -2.94 17.69 1.04
N MET A 168 -2.22 17.06 1.96
CA MET A 168 -1.17 16.10 1.66
C MET A 168 -1.42 14.81 2.43
N TRP A 169 -1.29 13.69 1.74
CA TRP A 169 -1.18 12.35 2.32
C TRP A 169 0.24 11.83 2.11
N SER A 170 0.76 11.04 3.06
CA SER A 170 2.11 10.46 2.94
C SER A 170 2.15 9.04 3.44
N SER A 171 2.83 8.16 2.70
CA SER A 171 3.04 6.75 3.06
C SER A 171 3.85 6.59 4.35
N TYR A 172 4.74 7.52 4.65
CA TYR A 172 5.59 7.52 5.85
C TYR A 172 4.95 8.20 7.07
N ARG A 173 3.68 8.64 6.94
CA ARG A 173 2.89 9.30 8.00
C ARG A 173 1.40 8.93 7.86
N THR A 174 1.12 7.67 7.60
CA THR A 174 -0.26 7.20 7.34
C THR A 174 -1.19 7.40 8.54
N GLU A 175 -0.66 7.41 9.75
CA GLU A 175 -1.39 7.68 11.00
C GLU A 175 -1.99 9.09 11.05
N GLU A 176 -1.44 10.04 10.29
CA GLU A 176 -1.93 11.42 10.23
C GLU A 176 -3.01 11.62 9.14
N GLY A 177 -3.18 10.63 8.26
CA GLY A 177 -4.11 10.72 7.15
C GLY A 177 -3.83 11.91 6.22
N TRP A 178 -4.89 12.52 5.73
CA TRP A 178 -4.82 13.77 4.95
C TRP A 178 -4.67 14.98 5.89
N ARG A 179 -3.59 15.70 5.79
CA ARG A 179 -3.30 16.89 6.59
C ARG A 179 -3.22 18.15 5.72
N PRO A 180 -3.39 19.34 6.30
CA PRO A 180 -3.22 20.59 5.55
C PRO A 180 -1.85 20.67 4.87
N TYR A 181 -1.84 21.15 3.63
CA TYR A 181 -0.61 21.38 2.88
C TYR A 181 -0.18 22.83 3.01
N LEU A 182 1.00 23.06 3.58
CA LEU A 182 1.56 24.40 3.80
C LEU A 182 0.54 25.38 4.43
N ASN A 183 0.59 26.63 3.99
CA ASN A 183 -0.32 27.70 4.43
C ASN A 183 -1.54 27.85 3.49
N CYS A 184 -1.93 26.80 2.78
CA CYS A 184 -3.08 26.82 1.89
C CYS A 184 -4.37 26.97 2.68
N ALA A 185 -5.11 28.05 2.47
CA ALA A 185 -6.42 28.24 3.06
C ALA A 185 -7.40 27.16 2.54
N THR A 186 -8.47 26.92 3.30
CA THR A 186 -9.49 25.90 2.95
C THR A 186 -10.12 26.15 1.57
N THR A 187 -10.28 27.41 1.21
CA THR A 187 -10.79 27.84 -0.10
C THR A 187 -9.89 28.95 -0.66
N PRO A 188 -8.69 28.63 -1.15
CA PRO A 188 -7.78 29.65 -1.68
C PRO A 188 -8.33 30.32 -2.94
N ALA A 189 -7.90 31.52 -3.20
CA ALA A 189 -8.21 32.23 -4.43
C ALA A 189 -7.71 31.45 -5.66
N PRO A 190 -8.32 31.62 -6.86
CA PRO A 190 -7.86 30.94 -8.08
C PRO A 190 -6.38 31.14 -8.40
N SER A 191 -5.81 32.30 -8.06
CA SER A 191 -4.38 32.58 -8.22
C SER A 191 -3.46 31.66 -7.40
N ALA A 192 -3.96 31.08 -6.32
CA ALA A 192 -3.23 30.11 -5.48
C ALA A 192 -3.44 28.65 -5.90
N ASP A 193 -4.31 28.36 -6.87
CA ASP A 193 -4.69 26.99 -7.22
C ASP A 193 -3.49 26.10 -7.57
N THR A 194 -2.49 26.62 -8.27
CA THR A 194 -1.27 25.86 -8.59
C THR A 194 -0.44 25.55 -7.34
N ASN A 195 -0.19 26.54 -6.49
CA ASN A 195 0.61 26.36 -5.28
C ASN A 195 -0.08 25.47 -4.25
N CYS A 196 -1.41 25.49 -4.23
CA CYS A 196 -2.24 24.71 -3.32
C CYS A 196 -2.77 23.41 -3.94
N HIS A 197 -2.22 23.01 -5.10
CA HIS A 197 -2.56 21.74 -5.78
C HIS A 197 -4.07 21.55 -5.98
N ARG A 198 -4.72 22.59 -6.51
CA ARG A 198 -6.16 22.61 -6.82
C ARG A 198 -6.45 22.44 -8.31
N ASN A 199 -5.44 22.59 -9.16
CA ASN A 199 -5.52 22.37 -10.60
C ASN A 199 -4.74 21.16 -11.10
N HIS A 200 -4.08 20.42 -10.19
CA HIS A 200 -3.41 19.16 -10.46
C HIS A 200 -3.26 18.32 -9.18
N ILE A 201 -3.20 17.01 -9.33
CA ILE A 201 -2.71 16.10 -8.29
C ILE A 201 -1.21 15.95 -8.47
N HIS A 202 -0.46 16.22 -7.42
CA HIS A 202 0.97 15.92 -7.35
C HIS A 202 1.17 14.54 -6.70
N LEU A 203 1.87 13.66 -7.40
CA LEU A 203 2.23 12.33 -6.94
C LEU A 203 3.75 12.22 -6.90
N THR A 204 4.31 11.83 -5.77
CA THR A 204 5.74 11.53 -5.66
C THR A 204 5.95 10.05 -5.40
N LEU A 205 6.90 9.47 -6.11
CA LEU A 205 7.24 8.05 -6.02
C LEU A 205 8.55 7.85 -5.25
N SER A 206 8.64 6.71 -4.57
CA SER A 206 9.91 6.15 -4.11
C SER A 206 10.82 5.82 -5.31
N TRP A 207 12.09 5.55 -5.06
CA TRP A 207 13.01 5.21 -6.15
C TRP A 207 12.61 3.92 -6.88
N GLU A 208 12.22 2.86 -6.14
CA GLU A 208 11.73 1.63 -6.76
C GLU A 208 10.45 1.86 -7.57
N GLY A 209 9.55 2.72 -7.10
CA GLY A 209 8.33 3.12 -7.82
C GLY A 209 8.67 3.90 -9.10
N ALA A 210 9.48 4.95 -8.98
CA ALA A 210 9.88 5.78 -10.11
C ALA A 210 10.66 5.02 -11.19
N MET A 211 11.45 4.03 -10.79
CA MET A 211 12.17 3.17 -11.72
C MET A 211 11.30 2.05 -12.33
N GLY A 212 10.03 1.92 -11.93
CA GLY A 212 9.11 0.90 -12.44
C GLY A 212 9.46 -0.51 -12.01
N ARG A 213 10.08 -0.68 -10.84
CA ARG A 213 10.53 -1.99 -10.31
C ARG A 213 9.53 -2.65 -9.37
N THR A 214 8.48 -1.94 -8.97
CA THR A 214 7.46 -2.42 -8.03
C THR A 214 6.55 -3.50 -8.63
N SER A 215 5.82 -4.19 -7.77
CA SER A 215 4.98 -5.33 -8.13
C SER A 215 3.87 -4.99 -9.11
N PHE A 216 3.37 -3.75 -9.13
CA PHE A 216 2.39 -3.31 -10.12
C PHE A 216 2.89 -3.52 -11.56
N TRP A 217 4.18 -3.27 -11.82
CA TRP A 217 4.78 -3.35 -13.14
C TRP A 217 5.47 -4.67 -13.43
N THR A 218 6.06 -5.29 -12.39
CA THR A 218 6.96 -6.44 -12.55
C THR A 218 6.39 -7.74 -12.03
N LYS A 219 5.26 -7.69 -11.30
CA LYS A 219 4.69 -8.81 -10.52
C LYS A 219 5.65 -9.37 -9.46
N ARG A 220 6.65 -8.59 -9.07
CA ARG A 220 7.62 -8.92 -8.02
C ARG A 220 7.67 -7.78 -7.01
N VAL A 221 7.58 -8.13 -5.73
CA VAL A 221 7.70 -7.15 -4.65
C VAL A 221 9.10 -6.55 -4.66
N ALA A 222 9.17 -5.23 -4.79
CA ALA A 222 10.44 -4.52 -4.76
C ALA A 222 10.96 -4.37 -3.33
N THR A 223 12.28 -4.32 -3.19
CA THR A 223 12.93 -3.85 -1.96
C THR A 223 13.03 -2.33 -1.98
N VAL A 224 13.09 -1.72 -0.78
CA VAL A 224 13.26 -0.26 -0.64
C VAL A 224 14.59 0.17 -1.26
N ASP A 225 14.51 1.15 -2.16
CA ASP A 225 15.66 1.83 -2.74
C ASP A 225 15.79 3.23 -2.13
N TRP A 226 16.90 3.49 -1.48
CA TRP A 226 17.16 4.77 -0.81
C TRP A 226 17.73 5.84 -1.76
N GLY A 227 17.87 5.53 -3.05
CA GLY A 227 18.50 6.44 -3.99
C GLY A 227 19.98 6.73 -3.67
N PRO A 228 20.47 7.95 -3.94
CA PRO A 228 21.88 8.30 -3.74
C PRO A 228 22.34 8.21 -2.28
N CYS A 229 21.45 8.51 -1.35
CA CYS A 229 21.74 8.44 0.08
C CYS A 229 20.43 8.50 0.88
N ARG A 230 20.47 8.14 2.16
CA ARG A 230 19.33 8.15 3.07
C ARG A 230 19.36 9.39 3.97
N PRO A 231 18.25 10.13 4.12
CA PRO A 231 18.16 11.23 5.09
C PRO A 231 18.21 10.71 6.53
N SER A 232 18.42 11.62 7.48
CA SER A 232 18.65 11.32 8.88
C SER A 232 17.46 11.57 9.81
N ASP A 233 16.28 11.75 9.28
CA ASP A 233 15.06 11.84 10.11
C ASP A 233 14.80 10.57 10.92
N LEU A 234 15.39 9.46 10.48
CA LEU A 234 15.58 8.22 11.20
C LEU A 234 17.03 7.74 11.04
N ASN A 235 17.51 6.94 11.99
CA ASN A 235 18.82 6.31 11.88
C ASN A 235 18.76 5.08 10.98
N TRP A 236 19.92 4.61 10.55
CA TRP A 236 20.03 3.49 9.64
C TRP A 236 21.27 2.65 9.96
N SER A 237 21.14 1.35 9.77
CA SER A 237 22.22 0.39 9.92
C SER A 237 22.47 -0.35 8.61
N ALA A 238 23.72 -0.47 8.23
CA ALA A 238 24.18 -1.03 6.96
C ALA A 238 23.73 -2.47 6.69
N GLY A 239 23.33 -3.23 7.70
CA GLY A 239 23.08 -4.66 7.59
C GLY A 239 21.91 -5.12 6.75
N TYR A 240 21.01 -4.22 6.34
CA TYR A 240 19.72 -4.59 5.74
C TYR A 240 19.39 -3.90 4.43
N SER A 241 20.23 -3.02 3.93
CA SER A 241 20.05 -2.37 2.65
C SER A 241 21.09 -2.87 1.66
N THR A 242 20.64 -3.15 0.45
CA THR A 242 21.48 -3.63 -0.64
C THR A 242 21.97 -2.51 -1.55
N VAL A 243 21.35 -1.33 -1.50
CA VAL A 243 21.67 -0.23 -2.42
C VAL A 243 21.72 1.09 -1.65
N ASN A 244 22.74 1.92 -1.95
CA ASN A 244 22.90 3.29 -1.43
C ASN A 244 22.68 3.42 0.08
N ALA A 245 23.33 2.54 0.78
CA ALA A 245 23.17 2.33 2.20
C ALA A 245 23.67 3.50 3.06
N ARG A 246 24.53 4.36 2.56
CA ARG A 246 25.12 5.47 3.32
C ARG A 246 24.15 6.61 3.55
N ARG A 247 24.37 7.35 4.63
CA ARG A 247 23.63 8.59 4.90
C ARG A 247 24.04 9.70 3.95
N CYS A 248 23.09 10.62 3.70
CA CYS A 248 23.42 11.88 3.06
C CYS A 248 24.33 12.71 3.99
N ALA A 249 25.41 13.23 3.47
CA ALA A 249 26.39 14.01 4.26
C ALA A 249 25.78 15.25 4.94
N SER A 250 24.74 15.83 4.34
CA SER A 250 24.01 17.00 4.87
C SER A 250 23.03 16.68 6.01
N TYR A 251 22.84 15.39 6.38
CA TYR A 251 21.89 14.99 7.40
C TYR A 251 22.61 14.32 8.57
N PRO A 252 22.58 14.93 9.77
CA PRO A 252 23.18 14.34 10.97
C PRO A 252 22.40 13.11 11.44
N ALA A 253 23.01 12.30 12.30
CA ALA A 253 22.35 11.20 12.96
C ALA A 253 21.28 11.70 13.94
N VAL A 254 20.10 11.07 13.91
CA VAL A 254 19.07 11.27 14.93
C VAL A 254 19.60 10.78 16.27
N LYS A 255 19.39 11.56 17.32
CA LYS A 255 19.83 11.23 18.69
C LYS A 255 18.63 11.14 19.61
N ALA A 256 18.72 10.26 20.60
CA ALA A 256 17.74 10.24 21.67
C ALA A 256 17.83 11.52 22.49
N PRO A 257 16.72 12.10 22.93
CA PRO A 257 16.73 13.31 23.78
C PRO A 257 17.39 13.03 25.14
N THR A 258 17.84 14.09 25.79
CA THR A 258 18.34 14.01 27.17
C THR A 258 17.24 13.44 28.08
N GLY A 259 17.59 12.50 28.95
CA GLY A 259 16.59 11.86 29.83
C GLY A 259 15.77 10.73 29.17
N ALA A 260 16.01 10.41 27.89
CA ALA A 260 15.31 9.33 27.21
C ALA A 260 15.39 7.99 27.98
N SER A 261 14.32 7.22 27.93
CA SER A 261 14.25 5.87 28.49
C SER A 261 15.32 4.94 27.86
N ALA A 262 15.68 3.87 28.57
CA ALA A 262 16.61 2.86 28.04
C ALA A 262 16.11 2.28 26.70
N LEU A 263 14.80 2.01 26.58
CA LEU A 263 14.21 1.49 25.36
C LEU A 263 14.28 2.50 24.20
N LEU A 264 14.01 3.79 24.45
CA LEU A 264 14.13 4.81 23.43
C LEU A 264 15.58 4.96 22.95
N LYS A 265 16.55 4.90 23.88
CA LYS A 265 17.98 4.90 23.53
C LYS A 265 18.40 3.70 22.68
N GLU A 266 17.73 2.53 22.85
CA GLU A 266 17.93 1.37 21.98
C GLU A 266 17.23 1.52 20.61
N LEU A 267 16.03 2.12 20.54
CA LEU A 267 15.25 2.29 19.32
C LEU A 267 15.89 3.28 18.35
N VAL A 268 16.34 4.44 18.87
CA VAL A 268 16.84 5.53 18.04
C VAL A 268 17.98 5.11 17.09
N PRO A 269 19.04 4.45 17.50
CA PRO A 269 20.13 4.06 16.58
C PRO A 269 19.71 3.00 15.56
N ARG A 270 18.61 2.29 15.80
CA ARG A 270 18.07 1.24 14.90
C ARG A 270 16.97 1.73 13.99
N SER A 271 16.47 2.96 14.23
CA SER A 271 15.38 3.54 13.45
C SER A 271 15.76 3.66 11.96
N GLY A 272 14.83 3.37 11.08
CA GLY A 272 15.06 3.37 9.64
C GLY A 272 15.50 2.02 9.07
N LEU A 273 15.78 1.02 9.90
CA LEU A 273 15.99 -0.35 9.42
C LEU A 273 14.68 -0.93 8.87
N VAL A 274 14.75 -1.61 7.75
CA VAL A 274 13.63 -2.47 7.32
C VAL A 274 13.73 -3.79 8.07
N LEU A 275 12.82 -4.05 9.02
CA LEU A 275 12.75 -5.34 9.72
C LEU A 275 11.55 -6.13 9.24
N ARG A 276 11.75 -7.40 8.91
CA ARG A 276 10.73 -8.29 8.34
C ARG A 276 10.87 -9.73 8.84
N PRO A 277 9.82 -10.56 8.68
CA PRO A 277 9.89 -11.97 9.03
C PRO A 277 11.13 -12.67 8.45
N GLY A 278 11.73 -13.54 9.25
CA GLY A 278 12.97 -14.26 8.93
C GLY A 278 14.26 -13.56 9.36
N MET A 279 14.21 -12.29 9.77
CA MET A 279 15.38 -11.58 10.30
C MET A 279 15.64 -11.93 11.77
N SER A 280 16.89 -11.73 12.20
CA SER A 280 17.31 -11.93 13.59
C SER A 280 18.34 -10.87 14.03
N GLY A 281 18.55 -10.78 15.33
CA GLY A 281 19.58 -9.92 15.93
C GLY A 281 19.04 -8.80 16.82
N ALA A 282 19.92 -7.91 17.27
CA ALA A 282 19.62 -6.89 18.28
C ALA A 282 18.49 -5.92 17.87
N ALA A 283 18.35 -5.59 16.58
CA ALA A 283 17.28 -4.73 16.12
C ALA A 283 15.90 -5.39 16.26
N VAL A 284 15.81 -6.69 16.03
CA VAL A 284 14.61 -7.49 16.26
C VAL A 284 14.29 -7.58 17.74
N THR A 285 15.30 -7.83 18.59
CA THR A 285 15.16 -7.82 20.06
C THR A 285 14.56 -6.49 20.55
N THR A 286 15.09 -5.37 20.07
CA THR A 286 14.59 -4.04 20.46
C THR A 286 13.16 -3.79 19.96
N LEU A 287 12.84 -4.19 18.73
CA LEU A 287 11.47 -4.16 18.23
C LEU A 287 10.52 -4.96 19.14
N GLN A 288 10.90 -6.19 19.48
CA GLN A 288 10.10 -7.08 20.33
C GLN A 288 9.82 -6.46 21.70
N LYS A 289 10.81 -5.84 22.34
CA LYS A 289 10.61 -5.06 23.58
C LYS A 289 9.58 -3.94 23.38
N ALA A 290 9.69 -3.20 22.27
CA ALA A 290 8.83 -2.04 22.02
C ALA A 290 7.38 -2.40 21.71
N ILE A 291 7.13 -3.56 21.08
CA ILE A 291 5.76 -4.02 20.78
C ILE A 291 5.20 -4.99 21.85
N GLY A 292 5.92 -5.22 22.94
CA GLY A 292 5.47 -6.04 24.06
C GLY A 292 5.35 -7.55 23.72
N VAL A 293 6.39 -8.12 23.11
CA VAL A 293 6.53 -9.57 22.91
C VAL A 293 7.91 -10.03 23.41
N SER A 294 8.04 -11.31 23.76
CA SER A 294 9.29 -11.88 24.28
C SER A 294 10.48 -11.55 23.35
N PRO A 295 11.56 -10.96 23.88
CA PRO A 295 12.68 -10.44 23.08
C PRO A 295 13.66 -11.55 22.67
N THR A 296 13.19 -12.51 21.89
CA THR A 296 13.97 -13.67 21.42
C THR A 296 15.06 -13.32 20.41
N GLY A 297 14.99 -12.13 19.81
CA GLY A 297 15.88 -11.73 18.73
C GLY A 297 15.58 -12.38 17.37
N SER A 298 14.53 -13.20 17.27
CA SER A 298 14.11 -13.85 16.01
C SER A 298 12.75 -13.34 15.58
N PHE A 299 12.65 -12.81 14.35
CA PHE A 299 11.42 -12.27 13.79
C PHE A 299 10.58 -13.40 13.18
N LEU A 300 9.85 -14.12 14.01
CA LEU A 300 9.00 -15.24 13.62
C LEU A 300 7.52 -14.84 13.59
N SER A 301 6.63 -15.81 13.44
CA SER A 301 5.17 -15.62 13.32
C SER A 301 4.57 -14.85 14.49
N THR A 302 4.99 -15.14 15.73
CA THR A 302 4.55 -14.41 16.93
C THR A 302 4.88 -12.92 16.87
N THR A 303 6.11 -12.58 16.47
CA THR A 303 6.54 -11.18 16.29
C THR A 303 5.74 -10.52 15.16
N THR A 304 5.51 -11.26 14.06
CA THR A 304 4.73 -10.77 12.92
C THR A 304 3.29 -10.44 13.31
N ALA A 305 2.62 -11.37 14.00
CA ALA A 305 1.24 -11.18 14.45
C ALA A 305 1.11 -10.01 15.41
N ARG A 306 2.01 -9.94 16.41
CA ARG A 306 2.04 -8.83 17.37
C ARG A 306 2.33 -7.49 16.71
N LEU A 307 3.26 -7.44 15.77
CA LEU A 307 3.56 -6.20 15.02
C LEU A 307 2.36 -5.73 14.22
N LYS A 308 1.64 -6.63 13.54
CA LYS A 308 0.41 -6.27 12.80
C LYS A 308 -0.63 -5.64 13.73
N SER A 309 -0.91 -6.27 14.88
CA SER A 309 -1.83 -5.72 15.87
C SER A 309 -1.36 -4.38 16.43
N TRP A 310 -0.05 -4.23 16.69
CA TRP A 310 0.54 -2.99 17.15
C TRP A 310 0.40 -1.87 16.10
N GLN A 311 0.67 -2.19 14.84
CA GLN A 311 0.50 -1.25 13.72
C GLN A 311 -0.94 -0.76 13.61
N GLN A 312 -1.92 -1.67 13.67
CA GLN A 312 -3.35 -1.32 13.65
C GLN A 312 -3.72 -0.40 14.82
N ALA A 313 -3.27 -0.73 16.04
CA ALA A 313 -3.55 0.07 17.24
C ALA A 313 -2.95 1.49 17.17
N HIS A 314 -1.96 1.71 16.28
CA HIS A 314 -1.32 3.00 16.07
C HIS A 314 -1.72 3.65 14.72
N GLY A 315 -2.82 3.23 14.11
CA GLY A 315 -3.34 3.80 12.86
C GLY A 315 -2.51 3.50 11.62
N LEU A 316 -1.63 2.48 11.67
CA LEU A 316 -0.79 2.09 10.55
C LEU A 316 -1.38 0.90 9.79
N GLY A 317 -1.03 0.79 8.51
CA GLY A 317 -1.28 -0.43 7.75
C GLY A 317 -0.59 -1.64 8.39
N ALA A 318 -1.35 -2.71 8.66
CA ALA A 318 -0.88 -3.94 9.32
C ALA A 318 -0.01 -4.81 8.40
N SER A 319 1.10 -4.26 7.92
CA SER A 319 2.01 -4.95 6.99
C SER A 319 2.77 -6.13 7.63
N GLY A 320 2.98 -6.08 8.95
CA GLY A 320 3.88 -7.00 9.66
C GLY A 320 5.37 -6.79 9.31
N VAL A 321 5.69 -5.64 8.73
CA VAL A 321 7.06 -5.21 8.40
C VAL A 321 7.30 -3.84 9.01
N VAL A 322 8.48 -3.61 9.58
CA VAL A 322 8.86 -2.31 10.13
C VAL A 322 9.49 -1.48 9.03
N TYR A 323 8.75 -0.44 8.62
CA TYR A 323 9.20 0.57 7.69
C TYR A 323 9.35 1.92 8.41
N HIS A 324 9.58 2.96 7.63
CA HIS A 324 9.76 4.33 8.11
C HIS A 324 8.61 4.79 9.02
N SER A 325 7.35 4.62 8.60
CA SER A 325 6.17 5.01 9.39
C SER A 325 6.08 4.25 10.70
N THR A 326 6.37 2.95 10.69
CA THR A 326 6.40 2.14 11.92
C THR A 326 7.49 2.62 12.88
N TRP A 327 8.68 2.97 12.38
CA TRP A 327 9.74 3.53 13.24
C TRP A 327 9.34 4.87 13.85
N ARG A 328 8.72 5.77 13.05
CA ARG A 328 8.24 7.06 13.60
C ARG A 328 7.21 6.84 14.71
N ALA A 329 6.26 5.94 14.50
CA ALA A 329 5.27 5.61 15.52
C ALA A 329 5.91 4.97 16.77
N LEU A 330 6.87 4.05 16.60
CA LEU A 330 7.62 3.44 17.71
C LEU A 330 8.38 4.50 18.53
N LEU A 331 9.08 5.40 17.84
CA LEU A 331 9.83 6.47 18.50
C LEU A 331 8.88 7.40 19.26
N LYS A 332 7.78 7.82 18.61
CA LYS A 332 6.75 8.67 19.23
C LYS A 332 6.11 8.00 20.46
N ALA A 333 5.72 6.74 20.35
CA ALA A 333 5.14 5.97 21.45
C ALA A 333 6.09 5.79 22.65
N ASN A 334 7.40 5.97 22.44
CA ASN A 334 8.41 5.87 23.46
C ASN A 334 9.01 7.22 23.90
N GLY A 335 8.35 8.35 23.54
CA GLY A 335 8.68 9.68 24.05
C GLY A 335 9.62 10.51 23.16
N MET A 336 9.75 10.20 21.88
CA MET A 336 10.41 11.07 20.91
C MET A 336 9.35 11.99 20.26
N HIS A 337 9.46 13.29 20.47
CA HIS A 337 8.54 14.31 19.95
C HIS A 337 9.08 15.02 18.70
#